data_e76e60306220fba683710da77c7e4b10
#
_entry.id   e76e60306220fba683710da77c7e4b10
#
_cell.length_a   1.000
_cell.length_b   1.000
_cell.length_c   1.000
_cell.angle_alpha   90.00
_cell.angle_beta   90.00
_cell.angle_gamma   90.00
#
_symmetry.space_group_name_H-M   'P 1'
#
loop_
_entity.id
_entity.type
_entity.pdbx_description
1 polymer ?
#
loop_
_entity_poly.entity_id
_entity_poly.type
_entity_poly.pdbx_seq_one_letter_code
_entity_poly.pdbx_strand_id
1 'polypeptide(L)'
;MAGLPVDRAQRLLAELDRLRAELNVYRGHLLDVSLDPMGGVALAFADPPGLTRDDVVLPAAVLDRIERHALGVADHRAALLAAGQHLKRGLLLYGPPGTGKTHTTRYLLGQMSGYTRLVLTGRSLLAVGGVTDLARDLLPAVIALEDVDLVAEERSLGPASSPVLFDLLDAMDGAGPDADLLFLLTTNRADLLEPALAARPGRVDVAVEIALPDAPARERLLTLYGQNVPLALTEQDVNLAIERTDGTTASFLKELIRRSVLESLHDDPVLTAVTGAHLARALDDLLDSAQGVTRTLLGVGVDPADLPVGGLLHAGPGPRAWAGSSHRVTRRRFGSSGG
;
A
#
# COMPACT_ATOMS: atom_id res chain seq x y z
N MET A 1 -49.49 2.90 16.80
CA MET A 1 -48.88 3.49 15.61
C MET A 1 -49.24 2.61 14.43
N ALA A 2 -49.99 3.11 13.45
CA ALA A 2 -50.30 2.36 12.23
C ALA A 2 -49.02 2.30 11.39
N GLY A 3 -48.48 1.09 11.18
CA GLY A 3 -47.32 0.88 10.33
C GLY A 3 -47.65 1.25 8.87
N LEU A 4 -46.70 1.71 8.09
CA LEU A 4 -46.82 1.90 6.66
C LEU A 4 -47.23 0.55 6.00
N PRO A 5 -48.22 0.56 5.07
CA PRO A 5 -48.52 -0.62 4.26
C PRO A 5 -47.23 -1.12 3.57
N VAL A 6 -47.06 -2.44 3.49
CA VAL A 6 -45.85 -3.09 2.97
C VAL A 6 -45.41 -2.54 1.61
N ASP A 7 -46.38 -2.37 0.69
CA ASP A 7 -46.11 -1.83 -0.66
C ASP A 7 -45.62 -0.38 -0.65
N ARG A 8 -46.04 0.42 0.34
CA ARG A 8 -45.55 1.80 0.48
C ARG A 8 -44.15 1.81 1.09
N ALA A 9 -43.88 0.90 2.06
CA ALA A 9 -42.55 0.75 2.65
C ALA A 9 -41.55 0.30 1.59
N GLN A 10 -41.88 -0.67 0.76
CA GLN A 10 -41.02 -1.14 -0.34
C GLN A 10 -40.73 -0.04 -1.37
N ARG A 11 -41.75 0.74 -1.79
CA ARG A 11 -41.55 1.86 -2.70
C ARG A 11 -40.66 2.95 -2.10
N LEU A 12 -40.84 3.27 -0.83
CA LEU A 12 -40.00 4.25 -0.13
C LEU A 12 -38.56 3.79 -0.06
N LEU A 13 -38.32 2.52 0.27
CA LEU A 13 -36.96 1.94 0.32
C LEU A 13 -36.29 1.98 -1.06
N ALA A 14 -37.02 1.56 -2.11
CA ALA A 14 -36.51 1.61 -3.48
C ALA A 14 -36.15 3.04 -3.93
N GLU A 15 -36.97 4.03 -3.57
CA GLU A 15 -36.71 5.43 -3.88
C GLU A 15 -35.52 5.98 -3.07
N LEU A 16 -35.37 5.63 -1.81
CA LEU A 16 -34.21 5.99 -0.99
C LEU A 16 -32.92 5.37 -1.56
N ASP A 17 -32.96 4.11 -1.98
CA ASP A 17 -31.81 3.45 -2.60
C ASP A 17 -31.43 4.10 -3.92
N ARG A 18 -32.43 4.48 -4.75
CA ARG A 18 -32.21 5.24 -5.98
C ARG A 18 -31.53 6.59 -5.70
N LEU A 19 -32.09 7.36 -4.76
CA LEU A 19 -31.56 8.69 -4.41
C LEU A 19 -30.16 8.57 -3.80
N ARG A 20 -29.92 7.56 -2.96
CA ARG A 20 -28.58 7.28 -2.40
C ARG A 20 -27.56 6.99 -3.51
N ALA A 21 -27.96 6.21 -4.52
CA ALA A 21 -27.09 5.90 -5.64
C ALA A 21 -26.83 7.13 -6.55
N GLU A 22 -27.84 7.96 -6.80
CA GLU A 22 -27.75 9.12 -7.70
C GLU A 22 -27.06 10.33 -7.05
N LEU A 23 -27.34 10.58 -5.77
CA LEU A 23 -26.86 11.77 -5.05
C LEU A 23 -25.64 11.52 -4.18
N ASN A 24 -25.00 10.35 -4.30
CA ASN A 24 -23.83 10.03 -3.50
C ASN A 24 -22.63 10.88 -3.91
N VAL A 25 -22.18 11.72 -2.99
CA VAL A 25 -21.06 12.66 -3.21
C VAL A 25 -19.69 11.98 -3.35
N TYR A 26 -19.56 10.72 -2.94
CA TYR A 26 -18.29 9.98 -3.00
C TYR A 26 -18.03 9.31 -4.35
N ARG A 27 -19.08 9.14 -5.17
CA ARG A 27 -18.99 8.45 -6.45
C ARG A 27 -18.03 9.15 -7.41
N GLY A 28 -17.09 8.39 -7.98
CA GLY A 28 -16.13 8.89 -8.96
C GLY A 28 -14.93 9.65 -8.36
N HIS A 29 -14.89 9.78 -7.02
CA HIS A 29 -13.79 10.47 -6.35
C HIS A 29 -12.71 9.50 -5.83
N LEU A 30 -11.52 10.06 -5.59
CA LEU A 30 -10.46 9.40 -4.83
C LEU A 30 -10.67 9.71 -3.35
N LEU A 31 -10.68 8.67 -2.53
CA LEU A 31 -11.02 8.73 -1.11
C LEU A 31 -9.97 7.97 -0.31
N ASP A 32 -9.34 8.67 0.64
CA ASP A 32 -8.52 8.03 1.66
C ASP A 32 -9.43 7.50 2.77
N VAL A 33 -9.22 6.24 3.11
CA VAL A 33 -9.98 5.54 4.15
C VAL A 33 -9.15 5.52 5.43
N SER A 34 -9.76 5.93 6.53
CA SER A 34 -9.17 5.84 7.86
C SER A 34 -10.15 5.27 8.87
N LEU A 35 -9.65 4.81 10.01
CA LEU A 35 -10.48 4.42 11.15
C LEU A 35 -10.48 5.55 12.18
N ASP A 36 -11.65 5.94 12.63
CA ASP A 36 -11.80 6.85 13.75
C ASP A 36 -11.40 6.16 15.08
N PRO A 37 -11.23 6.90 16.18
CA PRO A 37 -10.88 6.33 17.48
C PRO A 37 -11.89 5.32 18.04
N MET A 38 -13.12 5.33 17.54
CA MET A 38 -14.19 4.38 17.94
C MET A 38 -14.31 3.20 16.98
N GLY A 39 -13.43 3.11 15.95
CA GLY A 39 -13.43 2.03 14.96
C GLY A 39 -14.40 2.26 13.79
N GLY A 40 -15.02 3.43 13.69
CA GLY A 40 -15.81 3.83 12.53
C GLY A 40 -14.96 4.12 11.31
N VAL A 41 -15.51 3.93 10.11
CA VAL A 41 -14.85 4.27 8.85
C VAL A 41 -15.04 5.75 8.56
N ALA A 42 -13.94 6.47 8.40
CA ALA A 42 -13.92 7.86 7.96
C ALA A 42 -13.34 7.96 6.54
N LEU A 43 -13.96 8.79 5.69
CA LEU A 43 -13.56 9.02 4.30
C LEU A 43 -13.11 10.48 4.14
N ALA A 44 -11.96 10.67 3.53
CA ALA A 44 -11.46 11.98 3.16
C ALA A 44 -11.25 12.06 1.64
N PHE A 45 -11.70 13.15 1.02
CA PHE A 45 -11.41 13.40 -0.39
C PHE A 45 -9.92 13.65 -0.58
N ALA A 46 -9.35 13.03 -1.60
CA ALA A 46 -7.96 13.21 -1.99
C ALA A 46 -7.87 13.68 -3.45
N ASP A 47 -6.83 14.43 -3.76
CA ASP A 47 -6.56 14.84 -5.13
C ASP A 47 -5.97 13.66 -5.93
N PRO A 48 -6.47 13.40 -7.14
CA PRO A 48 -5.91 12.39 -8.00
C PRO A 48 -4.44 12.69 -8.31
N PRO A 49 -3.54 11.71 -8.21
CA PRO A 49 -2.15 11.88 -8.61
C PRO A 49 -2.05 12.26 -10.09
N GLY A 50 -1.37 13.36 -10.41
CA GLY A 50 -1.12 13.80 -11.78
C GLY A 50 -0.01 13.02 -12.49
N LEU A 51 0.13 11.71 -12.19
CA LEU A 51 1.17 10.86 -12.76
C LEU A 51 0.80 10.39 -14.16
N THR A 52 1.78 10.43 -15.04
CA THR A 52 1.73 9.92 -16.40
C THR A 52 2.44 8.57 -16.50
N ARG A 53 2.30 7.89 -17.63
CA ARG A 53 3.02 6.65 -17.90
C ARG A 53 4.55 6.84 -17.84
N ASP A 54 5.04 8.01 -18.22
CA ASP A 54 6.47 8.31 -18.23
C ASP A 54 7.07 8.44 -16.83
N ASP A 55 6.24 8.72 -15.83
CA ASP A 55 6.65 8.77 -14.43
C ASP A 55 6.83 7.38 -13.80
N VAL A 56 6.38 6.31 -14.50
CA VAL A 56 6.50 4.92 -14.03
C VAL A 56 7.64 4.22 -14.75
N VAL A 57 8.73 3.98 -14.04
CA VAL A 57 9.92 3.34 -14.59
C VAL A 57 9.88 1.83 -14.31
N LEU A 58 9.28 1.10 -15.25
CA LEU A 58 9.20 -0.36 -15.26
C LEU A 58 9.53 -0.87 -16.68
N PRO A 59 9.92 -2.15 -16.85
CA PRO A 59 9.99 -2.75 -18.18
C PRO A 59 8.63 -2.63 -18.88
N ALA A 60 8.64 -2.24 -20.16
CA ALA A 60 7.42 -1.94 -20.91
C ALA A 60 6.41 -3.11 -20.88
N ALA A 61 6.86 -4.34 -21.02
CA ALA A 61 6.00 -5.52 -20.98
C ALA A 61 5.33 -5.72 -19.60
N VAL A 62 6.00 -5.32 -18.50
CA VAL A 62 5.45 -5.38 -17.15
C VAL A 62 4.35 -4.32 -16.98
N LEU A 63 4.64 -3.09 -17.39
CA LEU A 63 3.66 -1.99 -17.29
C LEU A 63 2.45 -2.26 -18.21
N ASP A 64 2.66 -2.71 -19.45
CA ASP A 64 1.58 -3.10 -20.38
C ASP A 64 0.68 -4.20 -19.79
N ARG A 65 1.26 -5.17 -19.07
CA ARG A 65 0.50 -6.24 -18.42
C ARG A 65 -0.37 -5.68 -17.29
N ILE A 66 0.18 -4.79 -16.48
CA ILE A 66 -0.52 -4.10 -15.38
C ILE A 66 -1.69 -3.29 -15.94
N GLU A 67 -1.43 -2.41 -16.91
CA GLU A 67 -2.44 -1.54 -17.53
C GLU A 67 -3.56 -2.34 -18.19
N ARG A 68 -3.21 -3.36 -18.97
CA ARG A 68 -4.19 -4.21 -19.65
C ARG A 68 -5.15 -4.88 -18.67
N HIS A 69 -4.64 -5.33 -17.53
CA HIS A 69 -5.48 -5.96 -16.52
C HIS A 69 -6.29 -4.93 -15.71
N ALA A 70 -5.69 -3.83 -15.31
CA ALA A 70 -6.36 -2.83 -14.48
C ALA A 70 -7.32 -1.95 -15.27
N LEU A 71 -6.88 -1.43 -16.43
CA LEU A 71 -7.61 -0.44 -17.24
C LEU A 71 -8.43 -1.07 -18.34
N GLY A 72 -7.93 -2.13 -18.99
CA GLY A 72 -8.57 -2.73 -20.17
C GLY A 72 -9.98 -3.27 -19.95
N VAL A 73 -10.34 -3.65 -18.72
CA VAL A 73 -11.72 -4.06 -18.39
C VAL A 73 -12.68 -2.86 -18.45
N ALA A 74 -12.23 -1.67 -18.06
CA ALA A 74 -13.02 -0.45 -18.16
C ALA A 74 -13.38 -0.14 -19.63
N ASP A 75 -12.40 -0.26 -20.52
CA ASP A 75 -12.57 0.01 -21.96
C ASP A 75 -13.51 -0.99 -22.65
N HIS A 76 -13.58 -2.22 -22.15
CA HIS A 76 -14.33 -3.32 -22.77
C HIS A 76 -15.53 -3.80 -21.94
N ARG A 77 -15.94 -3.06 -20.93
CA ARG A 77 -17.01 -3.43 -19.99
C ARG A 77 -18.26 -3.96 -20.65
N ALA A 78 -18.81 -3.22 -21.63
CA ALA A 78 -20.06 -3.60 -22.31
C ALA A 78 -19.92 -4.92 -23.08
N ALA A 79 -18.78 -5.13 -23.75
CA ALA A 79 -18.51 -6.34 -24.50
C ALA A 79 -18.31 -7.56 -23.58
N LEU A 80 -17.64 -7.37 -22.44
CA LEU A 80 -17.46 -8.42 -21.45
C LEU A 80 -18.78 -8.90 -20.86
N LEU A 81 -19.66 -7.96 -20.45
CA LEU A 81 -20.99 -8.29 -19.95
C LEU A 81 -21.86 -8.97 -21.00
N ALA A 82 -21.83 -8.50 -22.27
CA ALA A 82 -22.54 -9.14 -23.37
C ALA A 82 -22.05 -10.56 -23.66
N ALA A 83 -20.77 -10.83 -23.38
CA ALA A 83 -20.16 -12.15 -23.47
C ALA A 83 -20.35 -13.02 -22.22
N GLY A 84 -21.11 -12.56 -21.21
CA GLY A 84 -21.33 -13.26 -19.95
C GLY A 84 -20.07 -13.36 -19.06
N GLN A 85 -19.11 -12.45 -19.25
CA GLN A 85 -17.88 -12.42 -18.46
C GLN A 85 -18.03 -11.52 -17.24
N HIS A 86 -17.33 -11.88 -16.15
CA HIS A 86 -17.32 -11.07 -14.92
C HIS A 86 -16.44 -9.82 -15.08
N LEU A 87 -16.77 -8.76 -14.32
CA LEU A 87 -16.01 -7.52 -14.28
C LEU A 87 -15.13 -7.39 -13.03
N LYS A 88 -15.45 -8.15 -11.99
CA LYS A 88 -14.64 -8.22 -10.77
C LYS A 88 -13.26 -8.77 -11.10
N ARG A 89 -12.23 -8.12 -10.59
CA ARG A 89 -10.82 -8.50 -10.83
C ARG A 89 -9.91 -8.12 -9.67
N GLY A 90 -8.81 -8.84 -9.53
CA GLY A 90 -7.76 -8.60 -8.55
C GLY A 90 -6.39 -8.51 -9.19
N LEU A 91 -5.63 -7.47 -8.83
CA LEU A 91 -4.25 -7.25 -9.23
C LEU A 91 -3.36 -7.14 -7.99
N LEU A 92 -2.34 -7.99 -7.90
CA LEU A 92 -1.33 -7.93 -6.85
C LEU A 92 0.00 -7.42 -7.43
N LEU A 93 0.52 -6.34 -6.86
CA LEU A 93 1.87 -5.85 -7.09
C LEU A 93 2.75 -6.26 -5.91
N TYR A 94 3.78 -7.07 -6.17
CA TYR A 94 4.66 -7.55 -5.12
C TYR A 94 6.13 -7.31 -5.47
N GLY A 95 7.02 -7.37 -4.49
CA GLY A 95 8.45 -7.20 -4.68
C GLY A 95 9.10 -6.44 -3.52
N PRO A 96 10.43 -6.24 -3.54
CA PRO A 96 11.16 -5.59 -2.46
C PRO A 96 10.62 -4.20 -2.11
N PRO A 97 10.80 -3.72 -0.87
CA PRO A 97 10.41 -2.37 -0.49
C PRO A 97 11.21 -1.34 -1.32
N GLY A 98 10.57 -0.22 -1.65
CA GLY A 98 11.22 0.87 -2.40
C GLY A 98 11.36 0.65 -3.91
N THR A 99 10.77 -0.39 -4.50
CA THR A 99 10.80 -0.65 -5.96
C THR A 99 9.76 0.11 -6.76
N GLY A 100 8.79 0.78 -6.12
CA GLY A 100 7.79 1.63 -6.80
C GLY A 100 6.37 1.06 -6.82
N LYS A 101 6.01 0.06 -6.01
CA LYS A 101 4.66 -0.52 -5.93
C LYS A 101 3.59 0.54 -5.67
N THR A 102 3.71 1.30 -4.58
CA THR A 102 2.80 2.42 -4.25
C THR A 102 2.77 3.48 -5.35
N HIS A 103 3.91 3.76 -6.00
CA HIS A 103 3.96 4.72 -7.10
C HIS A 103 3.15 4.23 -8.32
N THR A 104 3.28 2.94 -8.68
CA THR A 104 2.49 2.31 -9.73
C THR A 104 1.01 2.26 -9.38
N THR A 105 0.66 1.97 -8.11
CA THR A 105 -0.73 2.05 -7.61
C THR A 105 -1.30 3.45 -7.81
N ARG A 106 -0.57 4.49 -7.40
CA ARG A 106 -0.99 5.89 -7.57
C ARG A 106 -1.17 6.27 -9.03
N TYR A 107 -0.27 5.83 -9.90
CA TYR A 107 -0.41 6.02 -11.34
C TYR A 107 -1.73 5.43 -11.85
N LEU A 108 -2.03 4.16 -11.52
CA LEU A 108 -3.27 3.50 -11.95
C LEU A 108 -4.51 4.23 -11.43
N LEU A 109 -4.51 4.63 -10.16
CA LEU A 109 -5.62 5.40 -9.58
C LEU A 109 -5.81 6.75 -10.29
N GLY A 110 -4.74 7.39 -10.76
CA GLY A 110 -4.81 8.60 -11.58
C GLY A 110 -5.49 8.37 -12.94
N GLN A 111 -5.24 7.21 -13.58
CA GLN A 111 -5.84 6.87 -14.88
C GLN A 111 -7.33 6.48 -14.79
N MET A 112 -7.83 6.11 -13.62
CA MET A 112 -9.20 5.60 -13.43
C MET A 112 -10.18 6.70 -12.97
N SER A 113 -10.22 7.82 -13.67
CA SER A 113 -11.02 9.00 -13.29
C SER A 113 -12.54 8.75 -13.21
N GLY A 114 -13.06 7.74 -13.92
CA GLY A 114 -14.48 7.34 -13.87
C GLY A 114 -14.84 6.41 -12.72
N TYR A 115 -13.87 5.96 -11.92
CA TYR A 115 -14.06 5.02 -10.82
C TYR A 115 -14.06 5.73 -9.46
N THR A 116 -14.88 5.24 -8.54
CA THR A 116 -14.71 5.56 -7.11
C THR A 116 -13.48 4.80 -6.61
N ARG A 117 -12.50 5.50 -6.09
CA ARG A 117 -11.19 4.94 -5.70
C ARG A 117 -11.02 5.07 -4.20
N LEU A 118 -10.96 3.94 -3.51
CA LEU A 118 -10.86 3.83 -2.05
C LEU A 118 -9.47 3.32 -1.69
N VAL A 119 -8.69 4.10 -0.94
CA VAL A 119 -7.31 3.74 -0.57
C VAL A 119 -7.26 3.39 0.91
N LEU A 120 -6.81 2.18 1.20
CA LEU A 120 -6.64 1.65 2.55
C LEU A 120 -5.15 1.39 2.80
N THR A 121 -4.64 1.93 3.89
CA THR A 121 -3.24 1.76 4.31
C THR A 121 -3.15 1.47 5.81
N GLY A 122 -2.18 0.67 6.24
CA GLY A 122 -1.95 0.39 7.66
C GLY A 122 -3.23 -0.11 8.36
N ARG A 123 -3.64 0.57 9.43
CA ARG A 123 -4.80 0.13 10.24
C ARG A 123 -6.14 0.15 9.51
N SER A 124 -6.30 0.96 8.47
CA SER A 124 -7.57 1.00 7.73
C SER A 124 -7.86 -0.30 6.97
N LEU A 125 -6.85 -1.14 6.74
CA LEU A 125 -7.02 -2.49 6.18
C LEU A 125 -7.97 -3.38 7.01
N LEU A 126 -8.10 -3.10 8.32
CA LEU A 126 -9.07 -3.80 9.20
C LEU A 126 -10.53 -3.55 8.80
N ALA A 127 -10.80 -2.49 8.05
CA ALA A 127 -12.15 -2.13 7.60
C ALA A 127 -12.50 -2.66 6.20
N VAL A 128 -11.67 -3.52 5.60
CA VAL A 128 -11.81 -3.97 4.21
C VAL A 128 -13.21 -4.52 3.90
N GLY A 129 -13.82 -5.27 4.80
CA GLY A 129 -15.18 -5.80 4.62
C GLY A 129 -16.22 -4.68 4.45
N GLY A 130 -16.28 -3.74 5.41
CA GLY A 130 -17.22 -2.62 5.35
C GLY A 130 -16.94 -1.66 4.19
N VAL A 131 -15.67 -1.48 3.82
CA VAL A 131 -15.29 -0.66 2.66
C VAL A 131 -15.68 -1.35 1.34
N THR A 132 -15.63 -2.68 1.27
CA THR A 132 -16.11 -3.42 0.10
C THR A 132 -17.62 -3.30 -0.06
N ASP A 133 -18.39 -3.33 1.03
CA ASP A 133 -19.82 -3.09 0.97
C ASP A 133 -20.14 -1.67 0.48
N LEU A 134 -19.42 -0.67 0.98
CA LEU A 134 -19.53 0.71 0.48
C LEU A 134 -19.14 0.80 -1.01
N ALA A 135 -18.08 0.15 -1.44
CA ALA A 135 -17.64 0.18 -2.84
C ALA A 135 -18.70 -0.38 -3.80
N ARG A 136 -19.48 -1.38 -3.37
CA ARG A 136 -20.61 -1.91 -4.17
C ARG A 136 -21.70 -0.87 -4.41
N ASP A 137 -21.95 0.02 -3.47
CA ASP A 137 -22.90 1.13 -3.64
C ASP A 137 -22.34 2.22 -4.56
N LEU A 138 -21.02 2.25 -4.79
CA LEU A 138 -20.29 3.30 -5.49
C LEU A 138 -19.67 2.85 -6.83
N LEU A 139 -20.13 1.73 -7.38
CA LEU A 139 -19.60 1.18 -8.63
C LEU A 139 -19.71 2.17 -9.81
N PRO A 140 -18.76 2.13 -10.78
CA PRO A 140 -17.57 1.29 -10.78
C PRO A 140 -16.56 1.76 -9.74
N ALA A 141 -15.82 0.82 -9.10
CA ALA A 141 -14.96 1.15 -7.99
C ALA A 141 -13.61 0.42 -8.01
N VAL A 142 -12.62 1.02 -7.35
CA VAL A 142 -11.31 0.42 -7.06
C VAL A 142 -11.09 0.46 -5.55
N ILE A 143 -10.67 -0.64 -4.98
CA ILE A 143 -10.18 -0.72 -3.60
C ILE A 143 -8.68 -0.98 -3.66
N ALA A 144 -7.88 0.04 -3.35
CA ALA A 144 -6.44 -0.08 -3.25
C ALA A 144 -6.05 -0.40 -1.81
N LEU A 145 -5.36 -1.51 -1.62
CA LEU A 145 -4.91 -2.06 -0.33
C LEU A 145 -3.38 -2.04 -0.34
N GLU A 146 -2.79 -1.06 0.34
CA GLU A 146 -1.34 -0.89 0.34
C GLU A 146 -0.70 -1.60 1.52
N ASP A 147 0.43 -2.28 1.25
CA ASP A 147 1.28 -2.98 2.23
C ASP A 147 0.49 -3.95 3.12
N VAL A 148 -0.27 -4.85 2.49
CA VAL A 148 -1.16 -5.81 3.17
C VAL A 148 -0.40 -6.79 4.07
N ASP A 149 0.93 -6.94 3.90
CA ASP A 149 1.82 -7.70 4.78
C ASP A 149 1.91 -7.12 6.20
N LEU A 150 1.81 -5.80 6.37
CA LEU A 150 1.90 -5.15 7.69
C LEU A 150 0.82 -5.65 8.67
N VAL A 151 -0.37 -5.96 8.16
CA VAL A 151 -1.48 -6.46 8.98
C VAL A 151 -1.41 -7.97 9.15
N ALA A 152 -0.74 -8.67 8.22
CA ALA A 152 -0.50 -10.10 8.32
C ALA A 152 0.55 -10.43 9.40
N GLU A 153 1.54 -9.55 9.60
CA GLU A 153 2.64 -9.74 10.59
C GLU A 153 2.23 -9.43 12.03
N GLU A 154 1.37 -8.45 12.29
CA GLU A 154 0.98 -8.05 13.65
C GLU A 154 0.41 -9.18 14.53
N ARG A 155 0.08 -10.34 13.94
CA ARG A 155 -0.53 -11.48 14.63
C ARG A 155 0.23 -12.80 14.49
N SER A 156 1.50 -12.79 14.12
CA SER A 156 2.35 -13.99 13.99
C SER A 156 2.69 -14.68 15.34
N LEU A 157 2.02 -14.33 16.45
CA LEU A 157 2.17 -14.97 17.75
C LEU A 157 1.28 -16.22 17.98
N GLY A 158 0.63 -16.76 16.91
CA GLY A 158 -0.17 -17.98 17.02
C GLY A 158 -0.38 -18.67 15.67
N PRO A 159 -0.66 -20.00 15.66
CA PRO A 159 -0.75 -20.81 14.44
C PRO A 159 -2.03 -20.61 13.61
N ALA A 160 -2.74 -19.50 13.76
CA ALA A 160 -3.95 -19.19 13.00
C ALA A 160 -3.67 -18.03 12.05
N SER A 161 -3.90 -18.26 10.77
CA SER A 161 -3.93 -17.32 9.67
C SER A 161 -4.55 -15.97 10.06
N SER A 162 -3.95 -14.87 9.59
CA SER A 162 -4.38 -13.50 9.91
C SER A 162 -5.87 -13.30 9.61
N PRO A 163 -6.71 -12.90 10.60
CA PRO A 163 -8.13 -12.63 10.37
C PRO A 163 -8.36 -11.61 9.25
N VAL A 164 -7.48 -10.61 9.12
CA VAL A 164 -7.58 -9.58 8.07
C VAL A 164 -7.41 -10.16 6.67
N LEU A 165 -6.53 -11.13 6.50
CA LEU A 165 -6.38 -11.82 5.22
C LEU A 165 -7.66 -12.61 4.89
N PHE A 166 -8.29 -13.25 5.87
CA PHE A 166 -9.59 -13.90 5.66
C PHE A 166 -10.68 -12.90 5.34
N ASP A 167 -10.78 -11.81 6.10
CA ASP A 167 -11.77 -10.75 5.85
C ASP A 167 -11.59 -10.14 4.44
N LEU A 168 -10.34 -9.98 4.00
CA LEU A 168 -10.03 -9.55 2.63
C LEU A 168 -10.51 -10.59 1.61
N LEU A 169 -10.19 -11.86 1.82
CA LEU A 169 -10.58 -12.92 0.90
C LEU A 169 -12.11 -13.09 0.85
N ASP A 170 -12.79 -12.99 1.98
CA ASP A 170 -14.24 -13.04 2.07
C ASP A 170 -14.89 -11.81 1.44
N ALA A 171 -14.31 -10.62 1.61
CA ALA A 171 -14.74 -9.40 0.95
C ALA A 171 -14.61 -9.51 -0.59
N MET A 172 -13.51 -10.10 -1.06
CA MET A 172 -13.32 -10.36 -2.48
C MET A 172 -14.33 -11.40 -3.01
N ASP A 173 -14.59 -12.49 -2.28
CA ASP A 173 -15.57 -13.51 -2.68
C ASP A 173 -17.01 -12.96 -2.65
N GLY A 174 -17.31 -12.14 -1.66
CA GLY A 174 -18.64 -11.52 -1.48
C GLY A 174 -19.00 -10.49 -2.55
N ALA A 175 -18.04 -9.91 -3.28
CA ALA A 175 -18.33 -9.04 -4.41
C ALA A 175 -18.94 -9.86 -5.54
N GLY A 176 -20.17 -9.52 -5.97
CA GLY A 176 -20.86 -10.21 -7.08
C GLY A 176 -20.02 -10.20 -8.36
N PRO A 177 -20.15 -11.21 -9.23
CA PRO A 177 -19.32 -11.34 -10.44
C PRO A 177 -19.51 -10.16 -11.41
N ASP A 178 -20.69 -9.58 -11.45
CA ASP A 178 -21.04 -8.47 -12.36
C ASP A 178 -20.62 -7.09 -11.81
N ALA A 179 -20.13 -7.03 -10.57
CA ALA A 179 -19.66 -5.80 -9.98
C ALA A 179 -18.35 -5.36 -10.67
N ASP A 180 -18.36 -4.17 -11.27
CA ASP A 180 -17.14 -3.56 -11.82
C ASP A 180 -16.27 -3.04 -10.67
N LEU A 181 -15.57 -3.97 -10.04
CA LEU A 181 -14.76 -3.76 -8.85
C LEU A 181 -13.36 -4.33 -9.06
N LEU A 182 -12.36 -3.45 -8.96
CA LEU A 182 -10.95 -3.82 -8.96
C LEU A 182 -10.42 -3.82 -7.52
N PHE A 183 -9.84 -4.93 -7.09
CA PHE A 183 -8.96 -4.98 -5.93
C PHE A 183 -7.52 -4.84 -6.38
N LEU A 184 -6.84 -3.77 -5.92
CA LEU A 184 -5.45 -3.49 -6.21
C LEU A 184 -4.65 -3.63 -4.92
N LEU A 185 -3.82 -4.66 -4.83
CA LEU A 185 -3.07 -5.01 -3.63
C LEU A 185 -1.58 -4.73 -3.83
N THR A 186 -0.90 -4.26 -2.78
CA THR A 186 0.56 -4.23 -2.73
C THR A 186 1.10 -4.98 -1.52
N THR A 187 2.25 -5.64 -1.69
CA THR A 187 2.96 -6.32 -0.60
C THR A 187 4.46 -6.36 -0.83
N ASN A 188 5.23 -6.35 0.25
CA ASN A 188 6.65 -6.66 0.23
C ASN A 188 6.92 -8.16 0.45
N ARG A 189 5.90 -8.93 0.86
CA ARG A 189 5.99 -10.33 1.29
C ARG A 189 4.99 -11.19 0.51
N ALA A 190 5.31 -11.48 -0.77
CA ALA A 190 4.50 -12.38 -1.59
C ALA A 190 4.33 -13.77 -0.96
N ASP A 191 5.38 -14.26 -0.29
CA ASP A 191 5.42 -15.54 0.41
C ASP A 191 4.31 -15.73 1.45
N LEU A 192 3.88 -14.65 2.10
CA LEU A 192 2.80 -14.68 3.08
C LEU A 192 1.41 -14.75 2.44
N LEU A 193 1.27 -14.21 1.22
CA LEU A 193 -0.01 -14.07 0.54
C LEU A 193 -0.28 -15.18 -0.48
N GLU A 194 0.76 -15.71 -1.15
CA GLU A 194 0.62 -16.72 -2.20
C GLU A 194 -0.22 -17.95 -1.78
N PRO A 195 -0.02 -18.56 -0.61
CA PRO A 195 -0.81 -19.74 -0.23
C PRO A 195 -2.31 -19.45 -0.09
N ALA A 196 -2.66 -18.25 0.39
CA ALA A 196 -4.05 -17.88 0.63
C ALA A 196 -4.75 -17.39 -0.65
N LEU A 197 -4.02 -16.70 -1.55
CA LEU A 197 -4.54 -16.16 -2.78
C LEU A 197 -4.59 -17.22 -3.88
N ALA A 198 -3.59 -18.13 -3.95
CA ALA A 198 -3.54 -19.21 -4.93
C ALA A 198 -4.60 -20.31 -4.70
N ALA A 199 -5.14 -20.41 -3.48
CA ALA A 199 -6.08 -21.46 -3.11
C ALA A 199 -7.45 -21.36 -3.80
N ARG A 200 -7.81 -20.18 -4.39
CA ARG A 200 -9.10 -19.99 -5.09
C ARG A 200 -8.97 -19.03 -6.27
N PRO A 201 -9.29 -19.47 -7.51
CA PRO A 201 -9.41 -18.61 -8.70
C PRO A 201 -10.46 -17.49 -8.47
N GLY A 202 -10.24 -16.31 -9.07
CA GLY A 202 -11.18 -15.19 -9.03
C GLY A 202 -10.99 -14.21 -7.86
N ARG A 203 -9.90 -14.35 -7.07
CA ARG A 203 -9.49 -13.40 -6.03
C ARG A 203 -8.41 -12.46 -6.54
N VAL A 204 -7.24 -13.02 -6.88
CA VAL A 204 -6.17 -12.32 -7.57
C VAL A 204 -5.96 -13.01 -8.92
N ASP A 205 -6.34 -12.32 -10.00
CA ASP A 205 -6.27 -12.88 -11.34
C ASP A 205 -4.88 -12.71 -11.93
N VAL A 206 -4.20 -11.63 -11.51
CA VAL A 206 -2.85 -11.30 -11.98
C VAL A 206 -1.97 -10.85 -10.81
N ALA A 207 -0.85 -11.54 -10.63
CA ALA A 207 0.23 -11.10 -9.75
C ALA A 207 1.41 -10.64 -10.63
N VAL A 208 1.97 -9.46 -10.30
CA VAL A 208 3.07 -8.85 -11.04
C VAL A 208 4.18 -8.46 -10.07
N GLU A 209 5.37 -8.97 -10.34
CA GLU A 209 6.56 -8.58 -9.60
C GLU A 209 7.05 -7.19 -10.05
N ILE A 210 7.27 -6.31 -9.09
CA ILE A 210 7.97 -5.05 -9.27
C ILE A 210 9.39 -5.28 -8.76
N ALA A 211 10.23 -5.76 -9.65
CA ALA A 211 11.62 -6.13 -9.37
C ALA A 211 12.50 -4.91 -9.13
N LEU A 212 13.74 -5.16 -8.69
CA LEU A 212 14.77 -4.14 -8.65
C LEU A 212 15.04 -3.59 -10.07
N PRO A 213 15.34 -2.28 -10.21
CA PRO A 213 15.58 -1.67 -11.51
C PRO A 213 16.90 -2.18 -12.13
N ASP A 214 16.83 -2.56 -13.39
CA ASP A 214 18.02 -2.86 -14.21
C ASP A 214 18.81 -1.57 -14.55
N ALA A 215 19.96 -1.69 -15.20
CA ALA A 215 20.81 -0.55 -15.53
C ALA A 215 20.09 0.55 -16.35
N PRO A 216 19.34 0.23 -17.44
CA PRO A 216 18.54 1.25 -18.16
C PRO A 216 17.47 1.89 -17.28
N ALA A 217 16.82 1.13 -16.40
CA ALA A 217 15.82 1.68 -15.49
C ALA A 217 16.46 2.60 -14.45
N ARG A 218 17.66 2.27 -13.92
CA ARG A 218 18.39 3.13 -12.98
C ARG A 218 18.79 4.45 -13.64
N GLU A 219 19.25 4.44 -14.87
CA GLU A 219 19.56 5.66 -15.65
C GLU A 219 18.32 6.54 -15.80
N ARG A 220 17.19 5.93 -16.20
CA ARG A 220 15.93 6.67 -16.34
C ARG A 220 15.43 7.22 -15.00
N LEU A 221 15.59 6.49 -13.90
CA LEU A 221 15.25 6.95 -12.55
C LEU A 221 16.14 8.13 -12.11
N LEU A 222 17.45 8.09 -12.36
CA LEU A 222 18.34 9.22 -12.07
C LEU A 222 17.91 10.47 -12.85
N THR A 223 17.59 10.32 -14.14
CA THR A 223 17.07 11.39 -14.96
C THR A 223 15.75 11.94 -14.42
N LEU A 224 14.80 11.06 -14.10
CA LEU A 224 13.48 11.42 -13.58
C LEU A 224 13.57 12.19 -12.26
N TYR A 225 14.35 11.69 -11.31
CA TYR A 225 14.51 12.32 -10.00
C TYR A 225 15.35 13.59 -10.05
N GLY A 226 16.20 13.72 -11.07
CA GLY A 226 17.02 14.89 -11.32
C GLY A 226 16.37 16.00 -12.14
N GLN A 227 15.14 15.85 -12.65
CA GLN A 227 14.50 16.79 -13.58
C GLN A 227 14.47 18.25 -13.12
N ASN A 228 14.32 18.48 -11.81
CA ASN A 228 14.25 19.82 -11.21
C ASN A 228 15.55 20.20 -10.48
N VAL A 229 16.62 19.46 -10.70
CA VAL A 229 17.93 19.69 -10.07
C VAL A 229 18.91 20.18 -11.16
N PRO A 230 19.69 21.23 -10.93
CA PRO A 230 20.70 21.69 -11.88
C PRO A 230 21.86 20.70 -11.91
N LEU A 231 21.66 19.54 -12.55
CA LEU A 231 22.68 18.50 -12.69
C LEU A 231 23.74 18.90 -13.72
N ALA A 232 25.00 18.95 -13.30
CA ALA A 232 26.17 19.12 -14.14
C ALA A 232 27.02 17.84 -14.12
N LEU A 233 26.43 16.75 -14.60
CA LEU A 233 27.03 15.41 -14.64
C LEU A 233 27.56 15.13 -16.04
N THR A 234 28.73 14.51 -16.11
CA THR A 234 29.25 13.95 -17.35
C THR A 234 28.65 12.56 -17.58
N GLU A 235 28.71 12.07 -18.80
CA GLU A 235 28.32 10.67 -19.13
C GLU A 235 29.09 9.66 -18.27
N GLN A 236 30.36 9.95 -17.96
CA GLN A 236 31.18 9.09 -17.11
C GLN A 236 30.65 9.07 -15.66
N ASP A 237 30.20 10.19 -15.10
CA ASP A 237 29.61 10.26 -13.76
C ASP A 237 28.33 9.42 -13.67
N VAL A 238 27.48 9.53 -14.70
CA VAL A 238 26.21 8.77 -14.80
C VAL A 238 26.52 7.27 -14.90
N ASN A 239 27.41 6.85 -15.79
CA ASN A 239 27.79 5.45 -15.98
C ASN A 239 28.35 4.84 -14.67
N LEU A 240 29.23 5.59 -13.98
CA LEU A 240 29.79 5.15 -12.70
C LEU A 240 28.68 5.01 -11.62
N ALA A 241 27.74 5.96 -11.58
CA ALA A 241 26.62 5.86 -10.65
C ALA A 241 25.72 4.65 -10.95
N ILE A 242 25.43 4.39 -12.22
CA ILE A 242 24.63 3.21 -12.64
C ILE A 242 25.36 1.91 -12.24
N GLU A 243 26.65 1.81 -12.47
CA GLU A 243 27.44 0.64 -12.10
C GLU A 243 27.42 0.41 -10.59
N ARG A 244 27.70 1.46 -9.81
CA ARG A 244 27.82 1.38 -8.34
C ARG A 244 26.47 1.21 -7.61
N THR A 245 25.36 1.49 -8.29
CA THR A 245 23.99 1.32 -7.75
C THR A 245 23.34 0.01 -8.19
N ASP A 246 24.12 -0.96 -8.66
CA ASP A 246 23.58 -2.28 -8.99
C ASP A 246 22.95 -2.95 -7.75
N GLY A 247 21.81 -3.60 -7.94
CA GLY A 247 21.04 -4.22 -6.85
C GLY A 247 20.34 -3.24 -5.91
N THR A 248 20.32 -1.92 -6.20
CA THR A 248 19.61 -0.94 -5.37
C THR A 248 18.18 -0.68 -5.86
N THR A 249 17.35 -0.07 -5.02
CA THR A 249 15.96 0.24 -5.31
C THR A 249 15.76 1.64 -5.93
N ALA A 250 14.58 1.89 -6.49
CA ALA A 250 14.20 3.23 -6.96
C ALA A 250 14.26 4.27 -5.83
N SER A 251 13.87 3.89 -4.60
CA SER A 251 13.96 4.76 -3.43
C SER A 251 15.38 5.14 -3.07
N PHE A 252 16.35 4.21 -3.25
CA PHE A 252 17.77 4.50 -3.07
C PHE A 252 18.25 5.59 -4.05
N LEU A 253 17.91 5.47 -5.32
CA LEU A 253 18.29 6.45 -6.34
C LEU A 253 17.67 7.84 -6.08
N LYS A 254 16.43 7.87 -5.59
CA LYS A 254 15.80 9.14 -5.17
C LYS A 254 16.55 9.78 -4.02
N GLU A 255 16.95 9.00 -3.03
CA GLU A 255 17.73 9.46 -1.88
C GLU A 255 19.14 9.89 -2.30
N LEU A 256 19.76 9.21 -3.27
CA LEU A 256 21.04 9.60 -3.84
C LEU A 256 20.99 11.01 -4.45
N ILE A 257 19.99 11.30 -5.27
CA ILE A 257 19.81 12.66 -5.83
C ILE A 257 19.60 13.68 -4.70
N ARG A 258 18.75 13.37 -3.71
CA ARG A 258 18.53 14.29 -2.57
C ARG A 258 19.81 14.59 -1.81
N ARG A 259 20.63 13.56 -1.52
CA ARG A 259 21.92 13.74 -0.82
C ARG A 259 22.94 14.49 -1.70
N SER A 260 22.97 14.24 -2.99
CA SER A 260 23.84 14.98 -3.91
C SER A 260 23.55 16.48 -3.93
N VAL A 261 22.27 16.86 -3.81
CA VAL A 261 21.86 18.25 -3.62
C VAL A 261 22.38 18.81 -2.29
N LEU A 262 22.28 18.03 -1.19
CA LEU A 262 22.81 18.45 0.11
C LEU A 262 24.32 18.64 0.08
N GLU A 263 25.06 17.74 -0.58
CA GLU A 263 26.51 17.88 -0.78
C GLU A 263 26.88 19.17 -1.52
N SER A 264 26.11 19.52 -2.56
CA SER A 264 26.32 20.79 -3.26
C SER A 264 26.04 22.00 -2.36
N LEU A 265 24.98 21.95 -1.51
CA LEU A 265 24.63 23.02 -0.58
C LEU A 265 25.62 23.13 0.60
N HIS A 266 26.34 22.08 0.94
CA HIS A 266 27.46 22.15 1.91
C HIS A 266 28.66 22.93 1.34
N ASP A 267 28.94 22.78 0.05
CA ASP A 267 30.04 23.50 -0.63
C ASP A 267 29.66 24.95 -0.92
N ASP A 268 28.42 25.21 -1.35
CA ASP A 268 27.87 26.54 -1.64
C ASP A 268 26.40 26.60 -1.16
N PRO A 269 26.04 27.53 -0.25
CA PRO A 269 24.65 27.64 0.24
C PRO A 269 23.65 28.03 -0.86
N VAL A 270 24.09 28.40 -2.07
CA VAL A 270 23.23 28.60 -3.23
C VAL A 270 23.37 27.41 -4.17
N LEU A 271 22.24 26.70 -4.43
CA LEU A 271 22.23 25.58 -5.35
C LEU A 271 22.44 26.03 -6.80
N THR A 272 23.71 26.05 -7.22
CA THR A 272 24.10 26.47 -8.60
C THR A 272 24.24 25.27 -9.52
N ALA A 273 24.88 24.19 -9.06
CA ALA A 273 25.07 22.96 -9.83
C ALA A 273 25.38 21.78 -8.92
N VAL A 274 24.82 20.61 -9.24
CA VAL A 274 25.20 19.33 -8.65
C VAL A 274 26.15 18.61 -9.60
N THR A 275 27.43 18.49 -9.19
CA THR A 275 28.49 17.90 -10.02
C THR A 275 28.67 16.40 -9.75
N GLY A 276 29.45 15.70 -10.58
CA GLY A 276 29.83 14.31 -10.36
C GLY A 276 30.54 14.07 -9.02
N ALA A 277 31.29 15.06 -8.50
CA ALA A 277 31.93 14.98 -7.19
C ALA A 277 30.89 14.94 -6.05
N HIS A 278 29.82 15.75 -6.12
CA HIS A 278 28.73 15.73 -5.16
C HIS A 278 28.00 14.39 -5.20
N LEU A 279 27.72 13.88 -6.43
CA LEU A 279 27.08 12.56 -6.62
C LEU A 279 27.94 11.43 -6.03
N ALA A 280 29.26 11.48 -6.26
CA ALA A 280 30.19 10.46 -5.75
C ALA A 280 30.24 10.45 -4.22
N ARG A 281 30.38 11.63 -3.56
CA ARG A 281 30.35 11.74 -2.10
C ARG A 281 29.04 11.21 -1.50
N ALA A 282 27.92 11.61 -2.07
CA ALA A 282 26.61 11.13 -1.63
C ALA A 282 26.45 9.61 -1.79
N LEU A 283 27.01 9.05 -2.86
CA LEU A 283 26.99 7.62 -3.11
C LEU A 283 27.89 6.85 -2.14
N ASP A 284 29.10 7.38 -1.85
CA ASP A 284 30.02 6.81 -0.87
C ASP A 284 29.37 6.76 0.51
N ASP A 285 28.74 7.86 0.94
CA ASP A 285 28.04 7.93 2.23
C ASP A 285 26.87 6.93 2.32
N LEU A 286 26.07 6.79 1.25
CA LEU A 286 24.95 5.84 1.19
C LEU A 286 25.41 4.38 1.21
N LEU A 287 26.53 4.09 0.57
CA LEU A 287 27.06 2.74 0.47
C LEU A 287 27.99 2.37 1.64
N ASP A 288 28.37 3.34 2.49
CA ASP A 288 29.24 3.07 3.64
C ASP A 288 28.63 2.00 4.55
N SER A 289 29.46 1.03 4.90
CA SER A 289 29.07 -0.10 5.72
C SER A 289 28.72 0.27 7.17
N ALA A 290 29.19 1.41 7.68
CA ALA A 290 28.84 1.88 9.02
C ALA A 290 27.34 2.16 9.19
N GLN A 291 26.58 2.29 8.09
CA GLN A 291 25.14 2.50 8.09
C GLN A 291 24.34 1.24 7.68
N GLY A 292 24.72 0.08 8.20
CA GLY A 292 24.08 -1.20 7.84
C GLY A 292 22.55 -1.21 7.91
N VAL A 293 21.95 -0.52 8.89
CA VAL A 293 20.49 -0.39 9.01
C VAL A 293 19.91 0.44 7.85
N THR A 294 20.60 1.53 7.48
CA THR A 294 20.17 2.40 6.37
C THR A 294 20.26 1.64 5.04
N ARG A 295 21.31 0.84 4.83
CA ARG A 295 21.45 -0.01 3.63
C ARG A 295 20.29 -0.99 3.51
N THR A 296 19.95 -1.68 4.60
CA THR A 296 18.83 -2.62 4.64
C THR A 296 17.49 -1.93 4.32
N LEU A 297 17.24 -0.77 4.91
CA LEU A 297 16.01 -0.01 4.68
C LEU A 297 15.91 0.56 3.26
N LEU A 298 17.05 0.90 2.64
CA LEU A 298 17.11 1.43 1.29
C LEU A 298 17.22 0.31 0.23
N GLY A 299 17.28 -0.95 0.64
CA GLY A 299 17.27 -2.09 -0.27
C GLY A 299 18.61 -2.32 -0.97
N VAL A 300 19.73 -2.03 -0.32
CA VAL A 300 21.05 -2.39 -0.84
C VAL A 300 21.36 -3.82 -0.44
N GLY A 301 21.40 -4.73 -1.41
CA GLY A 301 21.90 -6.09 -1.41
C GLY A 301 22.03 -6.78 -0.03
N VAL A 302 20.93 -7.15 0.59
CA VAL A 302 20.93 -8.14 1.66
C VAL A 302 20.62 -9.47 0.98
N ASP A 303 21.62 -10.34 0.91
CA ASP A 303 21.34 -11.74 0.63
C ASP A 303 20.35 -12.23 1.70
N PRO A 304 19.22 -12.85 1.33
CA PRO A 304 18.30 -13.42 2.32
C PRO A 304 18.95 -14.38 3.31
N ALA A 305 20.15 -14.90 2.99
CA ALA A 305 20.97 -15.72 3.87
C ALA A 305 21.72 -14.95 4.98
N ASP A 306 21.86 -13.64 4.83
CA ASP A 306 22.58 -12.77 5.79
C ASP A 306 21.66 -12.08 6.81
N LEU A 307 20.36 -12.30 6.75
CA LEU A 307 19.45 -11.83 7.79
C LEU A 307 19.77 -12.59 9.09
N PRO A 308 20.03 -11.91 10.23
CA PRO A 308 20.25 -12.60 11.49
C PRO A 308 18.96 -13.37 11.83
N VAL A 309 19.02 -14.67 11.69
CA VAL A 309 18.01 -15.61 12.23
C VAL A 309 17.93 -15.26 13.70
N GLY A 310 16.74 -14.79 14.14
CA GLY A 310 16.45 -14.18 15.41
C GLY A 310 17.32 -14.70 16.55
N GLY A 311 18.23 -13.87 17.03
CA GLY A 311 19.01 -14.14 18.21
C GLY A 311 18.06 -14.30 19.38
N LEU A 312 17.96 -15.54 19.88
CA LEU A 312 17.40 -15.86 21.18
C LEU A 312 17.92 -14.83 22.20
N LEU A 313 17.03 -13.94 22.62
CA LEU A 313 17.25 -13.14 23.82
C LEU A 313 17.52 -14.13 24.96
N HIS A 314 18.78 -14.22 25.36
CA HIS A 314 19.15 -14.87 26.60
C HIS A 314 18.32 -14.23 27.70
N ALA A 315 17.42 -15.02 28.29
CA ALA A 315 16.72 -14.65 29.50
C ALA A 315 17.76 -14.42 30.58
N GLY A 316 18.05 -13.17 30.86
CA GLY A 316 18.75 -12.77 32.06
C GLY A 316 17.93 -13.19 33.29
N PRO A 317 18.57 -13.46 34.46
CA PRO A 317 17.89 -13.97 35.64
C PRO A 317 16.80 -12.98 36.05
N GLY A 318 15.56 -13.50 36.17
CA GLY A 318 14.37 -12.72 36.54
C GLY A 318 14.53 -12.00 37.88
N PRO A 319 13.87 -10.84 38.07
CA PRO A 319 13.93 -10.12 39.32
C PRO A 319 13.35 -10.96 40.46
N ARG A 320 14.11 -11.03 41.54
CA ARG A 320 13.75 -11.68 42.80
C ARG A 320 12.38 -11.17 43.29
N ALA A 321 11.51 -12.10 43.62
CA ALA A 321 10.23 -11.84 44.24
C ALA A 321 10.42 -11.02 45.54
N TRP A 322 9.86 -9.83 45.57
CA TRP A 322 9.71 -9.03 46.78
C TRP A 322 8.52 -9.59 47.57
N ALA A 323 8.80 -10.23 48.69
CA ALA A 323 7.80 -10.58 49.69
C ALA A 323 7.34 -9.29 50.38
N GLY A 324 6.19 -8.74 49.98
CA GLY A 324 5.53 -7.59 50.58
C GLY A 324 4.34 -8.06 51.39
N SER A 325 4.41 -7.72 52.66
CA SER A 325 3.46 -7.98 53.78
C SER A 325 2.00 -7.69 53.44
N SER A 326 1.15 -8.65 53.79
CA SER A 326 -0.31 -8.55 53.80
C SER A 326 -0.81 -7.48 54.78
N HIS A 327 -1.36 -6.39 54.27
CA HIS A 327 -2.25 -5.54 55.09
C HIS A 327 -3.70 -5.91 54.82
N ARG A 328 -4.32 -6.42 55.85
CA ARG A 328 -5.74 -6.80 55.97
C ARG A 328 -6.57 -5.51 56.05
N VAL A 329 -7.33 -5.17 55.00
CA VAL A 329 -8.32 -4.08 55.04
C VAL A 329 -9.65 -4.66 55.49
N THR A 330 -10.04 -4.25 56.74
CA THR A 330 -11.36 -4.55 57.34
C THR A 330 -12.45 -3.73 56.67
N ARG A 331 -13.41 -4.38 56.03
CA ARG A 331 -14.67 -3.78 55.58
C ARG A 331 -15.55 -3.45 56.77
N ARG A 332 -15.82 -2.15 57.01
CA ARG A 332 -16.93 -1.68 57.83
C ARG A 332 -18.22 -1.76 57.03
N ARG A 333 -19.16 -2.57 57.52
CA ARG A 333 -20.58 -2.54 57.15
C ARG A 333 -21.21 -1.30 57.72
N PHE A 334 -21.85 -0.48 56.91
CA PHE A 334 -22.84 0.50 57.38
C PHE A 334 -24.19 -0.19 57.42
N GLY A 335 -24.77 -0.24 58.65
CA GLY A 335 -26.09 -0.71 58.93
C GLY A 335 -27.16 0.28 58.53
N SER A 336 -28.25 -0.24 57.99
CA SER A 336 -29.52 0.43 57.80
C SER A 336 -30.28 0.52 59.10
N SER A 337 -30.80 1.70 59.44
CA SER A 337 -31.96 1.93 60.30
C SER A 337 -32.71 3.08 59.64
N GLY A 338 -33.93 2.97 59.16
CA GLY A 338 -35.16 2.65 59.80
C GLY A 338 -35.82 3.94 60.27
N GLY A 339 -36.83 4.47 59.58
CA GLY A 339 -37.66 5.59 59.89
C GLY A 339 -38.53 5.94 58.69
#